data_2003e82dedc824e5ca01105c2d6cd3af
#
_entry.id   2003e82dedc824e5ca01105c2d6cd3af
#
_cell.length_a   1.000
_cell.length_b   1.000
_cell.length_c   1.000
_cell.angle_alpha   90.00
_cell.angle_beta   90.00
_cell.angle_gamma   90.00
#
_symmetry.space_group_name_H-M   'P 1'
#
loop_
_entity.id
_entity.type
_entity.pdbx_description
1 polymer ?
#
loop_
_entity_poly.entity_id
_entity_poly.type
_entity_poly.pdbx_seq_one_letter_code
_entity_poly.pdbx_strand_id
1 'polypeptide(L)'
;EQNATYKEKLRRYSHCVTIEYAGVRRIDIAPVVRGRVFADQDEVCNRGSNRFERSAPEAYTDWVVQRNSIVGGHDLRKVTRLLKYMRDIKGNFTCPSFLFTTLLGYQVIDSDKDSAGFADTPTTLKTLLGRLDDWLQARPNLPDVRNPVLPSEEQSSIWDETQYSNFRDKINLYRGWVDEAFDEPDRDESIGKWRRVFGEDFALGEVKEASRVSEKVLAKSAGAVALANQFTDLVEWVKNAGVKVIPSNLRRLPHVERPKWRPAKTAVTVKISAQLVGGSYNQPVASGDPLRTGPSIRFTVSTAMGTSFSTNEFRIKWRISNTDRAAYDANQLRGGFYDSDSGTPMSRQEGLLYRGVHFVEAFLIRKSDNRLAGQSDPFYVVIE
;
A
#
# COMPACT_ATOMS: atom_id res chain seq x y z
N GLU A 1 -22.64 27.68 8.71
CA GLU A 1 -23.75 26.76 9.03
C GLU A 1 -25.00 26.96 8.13
N GLN A 2 -25.09 28.06 7.38
CA GLN A 2 -26.24 28.33 6.51
C GLN A 2 -26.18 27.60 5.16
N ASN A 3 -25.03 27.05 4.76
CA ASN A 3 -24.90 26.30 3.49
C ASN A 3 -25.28 24.84 3.72
N ALA A 4 -26.44 24.43 3.22
CA ALA A 4 -26.97 23.04 3.38
C ALA A 4 -26.03 21.94 2.88
N THR A 5 -25.23 22.23 1.84
CA THR A 5 -24.31 21.26 1.22
C THR A 5 -23.21 20.77 2.16
N TYR A 6 -22.77 21.60 3.09
CA TYR A 6 -21.65 21.28 3.99
C TYR A 6 -22.07 21.08 5.45
N LYS A 7 -23.34 21.34 5.81
CA LYS A 7 -23.82 21.28 7.18
C LYS A 7 -23.55 19.94 7.86
N GLU A 8 -23.79 18.85 7.16
CA GLU A 8 -23.56 17.47 7.66
C GLU A 8 -22.09 17.05 7.68
N LYS A 9 -21.23 17.81 6.99
CA LYS A 9 -19.78 17.56 6.87
C LYS A 9 -18.95 18.37 7.85
N LEU A 10 -19.59 19.21 8.67
CA LEU A 10 -18.93 20.05 9.66
C LEU A 10 -18.76 19.28 10.98
N ARG A 11 -17.54 19.28 11.49
CA ARG A 11 -17.22 18.77 12.84
C ARG A 11 -16.57 19.90 13.64
N ARG A 12 -16.89 19.96 14.91
CA ARG A 12 -16.34 20.96 15.84
C ARG A 12 -15.40 20.27 16.80
N TYR A 13 -14.14 20.63 16.76
CA TYR A 13 -13.12 20.16 17.70
C TYR A 13 -12.76 21.26 18.70
N SER A 14 -11.82 20.96 19.61
CA SER A 14 -11.43 21.93 20.66
C SER A 14 -10.91 23.24 20.08
N HIS A 15 -10.06 23.17 19.05
CA HIS A 15 -9.35 24.32 18.49
C HIS A 15 -9.77 24.68 17.06
N CYS A 16 -10.59 23.86 16.40
CA CYS A 16 -10.94 24.09 15.00
C CYS A 16 -12.34 23.62 14.63
N VAL A 17 -12.79 24.10 13.49
CA VAL A 17 -13.92 23.55 12.75
C VAL A 17 -13.35 22.80 11.56
N THR A 18 -13.73 21.52 11.42
CA THR A 18 -13.29 20.66 10.34
C THR A 18 -14.40 20.49 9.31
N ILE A 19 -14.06 20.59 8.03
CA ILE A 19 -14.91 20.22 6.90
C ILE A 19 -14.40 18.91 6.33
N GLU A 20 -15.25 17.88 6.33
CA GLU A 20 -14.93 16.56 5.78
C GLU A 20 -15.40 16.46 4.32
N TYR A 21 -14.47 16.11 3.41
CA TYR A 21 -14.75 15.93 1.99
C TYR A 21 -14.62 14.45 1.59
N ALA A 22 -15.72 13.85 1.16
CA ALA A 22 -15.76 12.52 0.54
C ALA A 22 -14.97 11.43 1.30
N GLY A 23 -14.91 11.49 2.62
CA GLY A 23 -14.27 10.49 3.49
C GLY A 23 -12.74 10.40 3.44
N VAL A 24 -12.07 11.22 2.61
CA VAL A 24 -10.61 11.10 2.38
C VAL A 24 -9.85 12.39 2.64
N ARG A 25 -10.53 13.54 2.62
CA ARG A 25 -9.91 14.86 2.81
C ARG A 25 -10.68 15.65 3.85
N ARG A 26 -9.95 16.36 4.68
CA ARG A 26 -10.51 17.31 5.63
C ARG A 26 -9.77 18.64 5.57
N ILE A 27 -10.48 19.71 5.88
CA ILE A 27 -9.93 21.05 6.07
C ILE A 27 -10.24 21.46 7.49
N ASP A 28 -9.21 21.73 8.26
CA ASP A 28 -9.32 22.25 9.63
C ASP A 28 -9.15 23.77 9.59
N ILE A 29 -10.12 24.49 10.12
CA ILE A 29 -10.13 25.94 10.21
C ILE A 29 -10.06 26.31 11.69
N ALA A 30 -8.90 26.78 12.14
CA ALA A 30 -8.68 27.25 13.51
C ALA A 30 -8.83 28.77 13.54
N PRO A 31 -9.82 29.32 14.26
CA PRO A 31 -9.96 30.76 14.44
C PRO A 31 -8.84 31.29 15.37
N VAL A 32 -8.13 32.31 14.91
CA VAL A 32 -7.08 32.99 15.65
C VAL A 32 -7.53 34.41 15.96
N VAL A 33 -7.29 34.84 17.19
CA VAL A 33 -7.54 36.25 17.62
C VAL A 33 -6.17 36.89 17.86
N ARG A 34 -5.91 37.99 17.18
CA ARG A 34 -4.70 38.81 17.34
C ARG A 34 -4.93 39.96 18.26
N GLY A 35 -4.00 40.29 19.13
CA GLY A 35 -4.01 41.50 19.94
C GLY A 35 -5.04 41.54 21.07
N ARG A 36 -5.54 40.41 21.54
CA ARG A 36 -6.54 40.36 22.63
C ARG A 36 -5.94 40.79 23.99
N VAL A 37 -4.75 40.32 24.31
CA VAL A 37 -4.04 40.65 25.55
C VAL A 37 -2.86 41.56 25.28
N PHE A 38 -2.04 41.19 24.28
CA PHE A 38 -0.90 41.96 23.81
C PHE A 38 -0.98 42.16 22.29
N ALA A 39 -0.64 43.32 21.79
CA ALA A 39 -0.88 43.73 20.40
C ALA A 39 -0.24 42.79 19.34
N ASP A 40 0.85 42.14 19.67
CA ASP A 40 1.65 41.25 18.81
C ASP A 40 1.39 39.78 19.05
N GLN A 41 0.43 39.43 19.91
CA GLN A 41 0.14 38.03 20.25
C GLN A 41 -1.08 37.48 19.53
N ASP A 42 -0.90 36.30 18.98
CA ASP A 42 -1.97 35.45 18.48
C ASP A 42 -2.43 34.44 19.55
N GLU A 43 -3.74 34.26 19.64
CA GLU A 43 -4.36 33.30 20.51
C GLU A 43 -5.39 32.47 19.73
N VAL A 44 -5.37 31.14 19.92
CA VAL A 44 -6.35 30.22 19.37
C VAL A 44 -7.43 29.93 20.40
N CYS A 45 -8.67 29.85 19.97
CA CYS A 45 -9.79 29.51 20.84
C CYS A 45 -9.79 28.02 21.16
N ASN A 46 -9.67 27.66 22.44
CA ASN A 46 -9.91 26.30 22.91
C ASN A 46 -11.32 26.20 23.50
N ARG A 47 -12.24 25.67 22.71
CA ARG A 47 -13.64 25.47 23.10
C ARG A 47 -13.78 24.46 24.25
N GLY A 48 -12.90 23.42 24.28
CA GLY A 48 -12.96 22.37 25.30
C GLY A 48 -12.70 22.91 26.70
N SER A 49 -11.70 23.79 26.86
CA SER A 49 -11.34 24.45 28.12
C SER A 49 -12.03 25.80 28.32
N ASN A 50 -12.75 26.30 27.31
CA ASN A 50 -13.33 27.64 27.26
C ASN A 50 -12.28 28.75 27.53
N ARG A 51 -11.09 28.59 26.92
CA ARG A 51 -9.95 29.52 27.08
C ARG A 51 -9.34 29.87 25.74
N PHE A 52 -8.59 30.97 25.77
CA PHE A 52 -7.69 31.34 24.69
C PHE A 52 -6.28 30.84 25.05
N GLU A 53 -5.63 30.22 24.07
CA GLU A 53 -4.29 29.66 24.23
C GLU A 53 -3.35 30.40 23.27
N ARG A 54 -2.16 30.77 23.76
CA ARG A 54 -1.14 31.42 22.93
C ARG A 54 -0.79 30.53 21.74
N SER A 55 -0.64 31.16 20.60
CA SER A 55 -0.23 30.51 19.35
C SER A 55 0.66 31.45 18.55
N ALA A 56 1.52 30.91 17.72
CA ALA A 56 2.41 31.70 16.86
C ALA A 56 2.53 31.04 15.46
N PRO A 57 1.42 30.86 14.73
CA PRO A 57 1.40 30.11 13.48
C PRO A 57 2.21 30.78 12.37
N GLU A 58 2.20 32.12 12.30
CA GLU A 58 2.97 32.90 11.34
C GLU A 58 4.48 32.76 11.61
N ALA A 59 4.91 33.06 12.84
CA ALA A 59 6.32 32.91 13.24
C ALA A 59 6.84 31.47 13.08
N TYR A 60 6.01 30.46 13.37
CA TYR A 60 6.37 29.06 13.13
C TYR A 60 6.58 28.77 11.63
N THR A 61 5.71 29.29 10.78
CA THR A 61 5.84 29.18 9.33
C THR A 61 7.15 29.83 8.86
N ASP A 62 7.45 31.03 9.34
CA ASP A 62 8.69 31.75 9.01
C ASP A 62 9.93 31.00 9.46
N TRP A 63 9.88 30.40 10.66
CA TRP A 63 10.98 29.53 11.14
C TRP A 63 11.19 28.32 10.21
N VAL A 64 10.15 27.63 9.78
CA VAL A 64 10.27 26.51 8.83
C VAL A 64 10.83 26.96 7.48
N VAL A 65 10.37 28.12 6.98
CA VAL A 65 10.88 28.72 5.74
C VAL A 65 12.37 29.07 5.87
N GLN A 66 12.79 29.66 6.99
CA GLN A 66 14.19 29.98 7.28
C GLN A 66 15.05 28.72 7.30
N ARG A 67 14.64 27.68 8.04
CA ARG A 67 15.37 26.39 8.08
C ARG A 67 15.47 25.76 6.69
N ASN A 68 14.40 25.81 5.92
CA ASN A 68 14.40 25.29 4.56
C ASN A 68 15.33 26.08 3.62
N SER A 69 15.48 27.40 3.81
CA SER A 69 16.38 28.22 2.99
C SER A 69 17.86 27.94 3.20
N ILE A 70 18.24 27.41 4.37
CA ILE A 70 19.62 27.03 4.69
C ILE A 70 20.08 25.87 3.80
N VAL A 71 19.21 24.88 3.58
CA VAL A 71 19.57 23.64 2.89
C VAL A 71 19.27 23.64 1.38
N GLY A 72 18.97 24.79 0.80
CA GLY A 72 18.76 24.91 -0.66
C GLY A 72 17.55 24.14 -1.20
N GLY A 73 17.27 24.26 -2.49
CA GLY A 73 16.34 23.43 -3.27
C GLY A 73 14.95 23.12 -2.69
N HIS A 74 14.58 23.67 -1.54
CA HIS A 74 13.42 23.33 -0.73
C HIS A 74 13.42 21.89 -0.19
N ASP A 75 14.59 21.31 0.03
CA ASP A 75 14.75 19.90 0.35
C ASP A 75 14.29 19.53 1.76
N LEU A 76 14.39 20.41 2.77
CA LEU A 76 13.77 20.17 4.08
C LEU A 76 12.26 19.93 3.94
N ARG A 77 11.57 20.74 3.14
CA ARG A 77 10.12 20.60 2.91
C ARG A 77 9.80 19.33 2.14
N LYS A 78 10.61 18.97 1.12
CA LYS A 78 10.45 17.72 0.35
C LYS A 78 10.65 16.51 1.26
N VAL A 79 11.76 16.46 2.01
CA VAL A 79 12.07 15.38 2.94
C VAL A 79 11.02 15.25 4.04
N THR A 80 10.56 16.36 4.62
CA THR A 80 9.47 16.35 5.61
C THR A 80 8.20 15.72 5.04
N ARG A 81 7.85 16.02 3.78
CA ARG A 81 6.69 15.40 3.10
C ARG A 81 6.90 13.92 2.84
N LEU A 82 8.10 13.52 2.39
CA LEU A 82 8.45 12.11 2.16
C LEU A 82 8.37 11.29 3.46
N LEU A 83 8.91 11.81 4.56
CA LEU A 83 8.89 11.11 5.85
C LEU A 83 7.48 11.02 6.44
N LYS A 84 6.64 12.05 6.27
CA LYS A 84 5.22 11.99 6.62
C LYS A 84 4.47 10.96 5.77
N TYR A 85 4.74 10.91 4.46
CA TYR A 85 4.18 9.89 3.58
C TYR A 85 4.62 8.48 3.99
N MET A 86 5.91 8.28 4.31
CA MET A 86 6.41 7.02 4.85
C MET A 86 5.65 6.62 6.12
N ARG A 87 5.49 7.53 7.09
CA ARG A 87 4.67 7.30 8.30
C ARG A 87 3.27 6.81 7.95
N ASP A 88 2.62 7.49 7.02
CA ASP A 88 1.22 7.22 6.67
C ASP A 88 1.05 5.87 5.99
N ILE A 89 1.98 5.48 5.08
CA ILE A 89 1.92 4.17 4.41
C ILE A 89 2.35 3.00 5.31
N LYS A 90 3.26 3.24 6.26
CA LYS A 90 3.70 2.19 7.19
C LYS A 90 2.67 1.93 8.28
N GLY A 91 2.00 2.97 8.78
CA GLY A 91 0.91 2.86 9.75
C GLY A 91 1.27 2.16 11.07
N ASN A 92 2.57 2.00 11.38
CA ASN A 92 3.07 1.23 12.52
C ASN A 92 3.75 2.08 13.60
N PHE A 93 3.72 3.40 13.44
CA PHE A 93 4.11 4.38 14.44
C PHE A 93 3.32 5.67 14.26
N THR A 94 3.26 6.46 15.30
CA THR A 94 2.55 7.74 15.30
C THR A 94 3.51 8.88 15.62
N CYS A 95 3.43 9.95 14.86
CA CYS A 95 4.07 11.21 15.15
C CYS A 95 3.19 12.33 14.56
N PRO A 96 2.70 13.27 15.37
CA PRO A 96 1.94 14.39 14.86
C PRO A 96 2.71 15.19 13.84
N SER A 97 2.01 15.67 12.82
CA SER A 97 2.66 16.30 11.68
C SER A 97 3.48 17.56 12.04
N PHE A 98 3.03 18.34 13.01
CA PHE A 98 3.76 19.53 13.46
C PHE A 98 5.02 19.13 14.24
N LEU A 99 4.91 18.18 15.18
CA LEU A 99 6.04 17.67 15.96
C LEU A 99 7.10 17.06 15.05
N PHE A 100 6.71 16.27 14.05
CA PHE A 100 7.66 15.71 13.08
C PHE A 100 8.37 16.81 12.28
N THR A 101 7.65 17.89 11.90
CA THR A 101 8.26 19.05 11.22
C THR A 101 9.26 19.75 12.13
N THR A 102 8.93 19.95 13.41
CA THR A 102 9.82 20.59 14.40
C THR A 102 11.08 19.75 14.61
N LEU A 103 10.93 18.45 14.84
CA LEU A 103 12.07 17.54 15.03
C LEU A 103 13.03 17.56 13.84
N LEU A 104 12.52 17.54 12.60
CA LEU A 104 13.34 17.63 11.40
C LEU A 104 13.96 19.01 11.22
N GLY A 105 13.23 20.07 11.51
CA GLY A 105 13.74 21.44 11.44
C GLY A 105 14.89 21.71 12.43
N TYR A 106 14.87 21.08 13.60
CA TYR A 106 15.96 21.12 14.58
C TYR A 106 17.23 20.38 14.11
N GLN A 107 17.13 19.46 13.14
CA GLN A 107 18.29 18.80 12.56
C GLN A 107 19.03 19.65 11.53
N VAL A 108 18.47 20.79 11.12
CA VAL A 108 19.14 21.75 10.23
C VAL A 108 19.83 22.82 11.06
N ILE A 109 21.12 23.01 10.82
CA ILE A 109 21.96 24.03 11.47
C ILE A 109 22.51 25.02 10.44
N ASP A 110 22.94 26.19 10.88
CA ASP A 110 23.37 27.25 9.96
C ASP A 110 24.60 26.88 9.12
N SER A 111 25.47 26.00 9.64
CA SER A 111 26.63 25.48 8.90
C SER A 111 26.27 24.47 7.79
N ASP A 112 25.01 24.11 7.64
CA ASP A 112 24.52 23.20 6.56
C ASP A 112 24.42 23.92 5.21
N LYS A 113 24.54 25.25 5.22
CA LYS A 113 24.52 26.04 3.99
C LYS A 113 25.62 25.56 3.03
N ASP A 114 25.20 25.22 1.82
CA ASP A 114 26.09 24.71 0.77
C ASP A 114 26.84 23.41 1.14
N SER A 115 26.41 22.70 2.15
CA SER A 115 27.01 21.45 2.59
C SER A 115 26.68 20.29 1.63
N ALA A 116 27.66 19.41 1.40
CA ALA A 116 27.48 18.19 0.60
C ALA A 116 26.37 17.26 1.13
N GLY A 117 26.06 17.30 2.42
CA GLY A 117 24.96 16.55 3.03
C GLY A 117 23.57 16.99 2.58
N PHE A 118 23.47 18.11 1.84
CA PHE A 118 22.20 18.69 1.33
C PHE A 118 22.29 18.99 -0.18
N ALA A 119 23.13 18.25 -0.91
CA ALA A 119 23.34 18.46 -2.34
C ALA A 119 22.10 18.15 -3.19
N ASP A 120 21.32 17.17 -2.77
CA ASP A 120 20.07 16.74 -3.42
C ASP A 120 19.08 16.16 -2.41
N THR A 121 17.87 15.84 -2.88
CA THR A 121 16.81 15.33 -2.00
C THR A 121 17.12 13.96 -1.37
N PRO A 122 17.68 12.95 -2.06
CA PRO A 122 18.09 11.68 -1.44
C PRO A 122 19.17 11.87 -0.36
N THR A 123 20.20 12.68 -0.63
CA THR A 123 21.27 12.99 0.32
C THR A 123 20.73 13.73 1.55
N THR A 124 19.84 14.70 1.33
CA THR A 124 19.15 15.42 2.41
C THR A 124 18.31 14.48 3.26
N LEU A 125 17.60 13.53 2.63
CA LEU A 125 16.80 12.53 3.36
C LEU A 125 17.67 11.65 4.26
N LYS A 126 18.77 11.10 3.72
CA LYS A 126 19.74 10.30 4.48
C LYS A 126 20.30 11.11 5.65
N THR A 127 20.74 12.34 5.40
CA THR A 127 21.34 13.23 6.41
C THR A 127 20.35 13.57 7.53
N LEU A 128 19.14 14.03 7.19
CA LEU A 128 18.15 14.45 8.19
C LEU A 128 17.61 13.27 9.00
N LEU A 129 17.34 12.13 8.34
CA LEU A 129 16.88 10.94 9.04
C LEU A 129 17.96 10.37 9.95
N GLY A 130 19.21 10.37 9.50
CA GLY A 130 20.36 9.95 10.30
C GLY A 130 20.53 10.82 11.55
N ARG A 131 20.53 12.15 11.40
CA ARG A 131 20.62 13.09 12.54
C ARG A 131 19.44 12.97 13.50
N LEU A 132 18.23 12.79 12.96
CA LEU A 132 17.04 12.57 13.79
C LEU A 132 17.17 11.29 14.60
N ASP A 133 17.62 10.20 13.97
CA ASP A 133 17.85 8.94 14.68
C ASP A 133 18.91 9.10 15.77
N ASP A 134 20.06 9.69 15.46
CA ASP A 134 21.14 9.95 16.43
C ASP A 134 20.61 10.77 17.62
N TRP A 135 19.79 11.79 17.34
CA TRP A 135 19.17 12.62 18.37
C TRP A 135 18.20 11.83 19.25
N LEU A 136 17.41 10.92 18.65
CA LEU A 136 16.45 10.06 19.36
C LEU A 136 17.18 8.98 20.18
N GLN A 137 18.20 8.32 19.62
CA GLN A 137 18.94 7.28 20.33
C GLN A 137 19.70 7.82 21.55
N ALA A 138 20.14 9.07 21.51
CA ALA A 138 20.73 9.76 22.66
C ALA A 138 19.70 10.09 23.78
N ARG A 139 18.40 9.88 23.54
CA ARG A 139 17.30 10.20 24.46
C ARG A 139 16.39 8.99 24.66
N PRO A 140 16.74 8.08 25.59
CA PRO A 140 15.97 6.84 25.81
C PRO A 140 14.54 7.10 26.32
N ASN A 141 14.31 8.19 27.06
CA ASN A 141 13.03 8.61 27.61
C ASN A 141 12.44 9.76 26.79
N LEU A 142 11.13 9.94 26.86
CA LEU A 142 10.40 11.01 26.17
C LEU A 142 11.02 12.40 26.50
N PRO A 143 11.58 13.08 25.52
CA PRO A 143 12.17 14.40 25.72
C PRO A 143 11.13 15.51 25.69
N ASP A 144 11.39 16.61 26.39
CA ASP A 144 10.65 17.86 26.22
C ASP A 144 11.03 18.51 24.88
N VAL A 145 10.11 18.53 23.94
CA VAL A 145 10.28 19.18 22.63
C VAL A 145 9.42 20.43 22.59
N ARG A 146 10.07 21.58 22.60
CA ARG A 146 9.43 22.89 22.61
C ARG A 146 9.20 23.44 21.19
N ASN A 147 8.15 24.25 21.06
CA ASN A 147 7.93 25.04 19.85
C ASN A 147 9.09 26.03 19.69
N PRO A 148 9.78 26.08 18.52
CA PRO A 148 10.97 26.92 18.34
C PRO A 148 10.71 28.44 18.45
N VAL A 149 9.47 28.87 18.25
CA VAL A 149 9.08 30.30 18.30
C VAL A 149 8.15 30.61 19.47
N LEU A 150 7.66 29.60 20.16
CA LEU A 150 6.84 29.74 21.36
C LEU A 150 7.28 28.73 22.43
N PRO A 151 8.40 28.97 23.14
CA PRO A 151 8.98 28.00 24.06
C PRO A 151 8.10 27.57 25.23
N SER A 152 7.02 28.32 25.51
CA SER A 152 5.99 27.93 26.49
C SER A 152 5.11 26.77 26.02
N GLU A 153 5.10 26.47 24.70
CA GLU A 153 4.36 25.34 24.13
C GLU A 153 5.24 24.10 24.06
N GLU A 154 4.87 23.10 24.82
CA GLU A 154 5.47 21.77 24.78
C GLU A 154 4.78 20.90 23.73
N GLN A 155 5.45 20.64 22.64
CA GLN A 155 4.88 19.88 21.52
C GLN A 155 4.89 18.36 21.74
N SER A 156 5.75 17.85 22.60
CA SER A 156 5.85 16.43 22.96
C SER A 156 4.81 15.96 23.98
N SER A 157 4.11 16.88 24.64
CA SER A 157 3.09 16.57 25.67
C SER A 157 1.92 15.68 25.19
N ILE A 158 1.76 15.53 23.88
CA ILE A 158 0.75 14.67 23.27
C ILE A 158 1.23 13.24 23.04
N TRP A 159 2.50 12.94 23.30
CA TRP A 159 3.05 11.59 23.28
C TRP A 159 3.09 10.99 24.70
N ASP A 160 2.93 9.69 24.78
CA ASP A 160 3.34 8.90 25.93
C ASP A 160 4.68 8.19 25.68
N GLU A 161 5.27 7.62 26.72
CA GLU A 161 6.54 6.91 26.64
C GLU A 161 6.50 5.73 25.65
N THR A 162 5.38 5.04 25.53
CA THR A 162 5.22 3.91 24.61
C THR A 162 5.22 4.38 23.17
N GLN A 163 4.50 5.44 22.88
CA GLN A 163 4.45 6.04 21.54
C GLN A 163 5.82 6.59 21.12
N TYR A 164 6.50 7.25 22.04
CA TYR A 164 7.85 7.76 21.82
C TYR A 164 8.86 6.64 21.56
N SER A 165 8.89 5.62 22.41
CA SER A 165 9.78 4.46 22.25
C SER A 165 9.55 3.77 20.91
N ASN A 166 8.28 3.53 20.54
CA ASN A 166 7.96 2.96 19.24
C ASN A 166 8.41 3.87 18.08
N PHE A 167 8.19 5.17 18.16
CA PHE A 167 8.67 6.13 17.15
C PHE A 167 10.20 6.05 17.00
N ARG A 168 10.94 6.08 18.10
CA ARG A 168 12.41 5.98 18.14
C ARG A 168 12.90 4.70 17.46
N ASP A 169 12.31 3.55 17.79
CA ASP A 169 12.69 2.25 17.23
C ASP A 169 12.39 2.18 15.73
N LYS A 170 11.26 2.76 15.29
CA LYS A 170 10.90 2.79 13.87
C LYS A 170 11.78 3.73 13.05
N ILE A 171 12.15 4.90 13.59
CA ILE A 171 13.09 5.79 12.90
C ILE A 171 14.46 5.11 12.73
N ASN A 172 14.96 4.39 13.74
CA ASN A 172 16.20 3.62 13.64
C ASN A 172 16.10 2.54 12.54
N LEU A 173 15.03 1.78 12.52
CA LEU A 173 14.78 0.77 11.49
C LEU A 173 14.76 1.39 10.08
N TYR A 174 14.03 2.49 9.91
CA TYR A 174 13.88 3.13 8.59
C TYR A 174 15.14 3.87 8.15
N ARG A 175 15.95 4.37 9.07
CA ARG A 175 17.30 4.85 8.76
C ARG A 175 18.11 3.76 8.07
N GLY A 176 18.16 2.56 8.64
CA GLY A 176 18.87 1.44 8.01
C GLY A 176 18.38 1.13 6.60
N TRP A 177 17.07 1.17 6.37
CA TRP A 177 16.51 0.94 5.03
C TRP A 177 16.85 2.07 4.04
N VAL A 178 16.87 3.32 4.49
CA VAL A 178 17.26 4.49 3.68
C VAL A 178 18.74 4.40 3.33
N ASP A 179 19.60 4.04 4.29
CA ASP A 179 21.03 3.87 4.06
C ASP A 179 21.30 2.74 3.05
N GLU A 180 20.66 1.58 3.21
CA GLU A 180 20.74 0.47 2.25
C GLU A 180 20.30 0.86 0.83
N ALA A 181 19.24 1.67 0.71
CA ALA A 181 18.71 2.10 -0.57
C ALA A 181 19.58 3.16 -1.25
N PHE A 182 20.12 4.08 -0.44
CA PHE A 182 20.97 5.18 -0.91
C PHE A 182 22.35 4.68 -1.37
N ASP A 183 22.95 3.75 -0.61
CA ASP A 183 24.30 3.24 -0.85
C ASP A 183 24.32 2.12 -1.92
N GLU A 184 23.17 1.69 -2.43
CA GLU A 184 23.08 0.69 -3.49
C GLU A 184 23.55 1.26 -4.83
N PRO A 185 24.64 0.71 -5.43
CA PRO A 185 25.17 1.22 -6.70
C PRO A 185 24.34 0.83 -7.92
N ASP A 186 23.61 -0.31 -7.88
CA ASP A 186 22.69 -0.68 -8.95
C ASP A 186 21.40 0.11 -8.84
N ARG A 187 21.06 0.83 -9.92
CA ARG A 187 19.89 1.73 -9.96
C ARG A 187 18.59 0.99 -9.72
N ASP A 188 18.42 -0.17 -10.35
CA ASP A 188 17.17 -0.90 -10.29
C ASP A 188 17.01 -1.60 -8.94
N GLU A 189 18.09 -2.10 -8.35
CA GLU A 189 18.11 -2.63 -6.98
C GLU A 189 17.90 -1.52 -5.96
N SER A 190 18.50 -0.34 -6.14
CA SER A 190 18.26 0.84 -5.30
C SER A 190 16.79 1.23 -5.31
N ILE A 191 16.14 1.29 -6.48
CA ILE A 191 14.69 1.55 -6.58
C ILE A 191 13.87 0.49 -5.81
N GLY A 192 14.26 -0.79 -5.89
CA GLY A 192 13.64 -1.86 -5.12
C GLY A 192 13.72 -1.62 -3.60
N LYS A 193 14.89 -1.22 -3.10
CA LYS A 193 15.09 -0.85 -1.69
C LYS A 193 14.30 0.40 -1.30
N TRP A 194 14.23 1.43 -2.16
CA TRP A 194 13.39 2.60 -1.94
C TRP A 194 11.89 2.28 -1.89
N ARG A 195 11.41 1.27 -2.65
CA ARG A 195 10.04 0.76 -2.53
C ARG A 195 9.76 0.16 -1.16
N ARG A 196 10.75 -0.50 -0.56
CA ARG A 196 10.64 -0.94 0.82
C ARG A 196 10.40 0.23 1.79
N VAL A 197 10.91 1.43 1.50
CA VAL A 197 10.70 2.64 2.31
C VAL A 197 9.37 3.31 1.98
N PHE A 198 9.11 3.60 0.69
CA PHE A 198 8.03 4.46 0.22
C PHE A 198 6.84 3.73 -0.44
N GLY A 199 6.83 2.41 -0.43
CA GLY A 199 5.75 1.61 -1.04
C GLY A 199 6.00 1.29 -2.50
N GLU A 200 5.22 0.31 -3.01
CA GLU A 200 5.38 -0.27 -4.34
C GLU A 200 5.17 0.71 -5.50
N ASP A 201 4.48 1.83 -5.25
CA ASP A 201 4.24 2.86 -6.26
C ASP A 201 5.45 3.79 -6.48
N PHE A 202 6.49 3.67 -5.65
CA PHE A 202 7.68 4.48 -5.80
C PHE A 202 8.40 4.17 -7.12
N ALA A 203 8.74 5.20 -7.88
CA ALA A 203 9.40 5.12 -9.20
C ALA A 203 8.70 4.12 -10.14
N LEU A 204 7.37 4.15 -10.18
CA LEU A 204 6.57 3.31 -11.07
C LEU A 204 6.91 3.66 -12.53
N GLY A 205 7.35 2.67 -13.31
CA GLY A 205 7.76 2.87 -14.71
C GLY A 205 9.25 3.11 -14.92
N GLU A 206 10.01 3.40 -13.85
CA GLU A 206 11.44 3.73 -13.94
C GLU A 206 12.37 2.50 -13.98
N VAL A 207 11.91 1.34 -13.52
CA VAL A 207 12.67 0.09 -13.53
C VAL A 207 12.42 -0.66 -14.83
N LYS A 208 13.46 -1.21 -15.47
CA LYS A 208 13.32 -2.02 -16.67
C LYS A 208 12.44 -3.24 -16.42
N GLU A 209 11.59 -3.58 -17.37
CA GLU A 209 10.56 -4.62 -17.20
C GLU A 209 11.14 -6.01 -16.83
N ALA A 210 12.35 -6.32 -17.29
CA ALA A 210 13.06 -7.55 -16.96
C ALA A 210 13.48 -7.64 -15.48
N SER A 211 13.97 -6.54 -14.88
CA SER A 211 14.32 -6.48 -13.45
C SER A 211 13.05 -6.51 -12.58
N ARG A 212 11.96 -5.89 -13.02
CA ARG A 212 10.64 -5.97 -12.36
C ARG A 212 10.11 -7.40 -12.25
N VAL A 213 10.32 -8.21 -13.29
CA VAL A 213 9.88 -9.60 -13.26
C VAL A 213 10.70 -10.41 -12.26
N SER A 214 12.02 -10.19 -12.19
CA SER A 214 12.93 -10.93 -11.28
C SER A 214 12.70 -10.58 -9.81
N GLU A 215 12.59 -9.29 -9.44
CA GLU A 215 12.33 -8.88 -8.05
C GLU A 215 10.93 -9.25 -7.55
N LYS A 216 9.91 -9.03 -8.38
CA LYS A 216 8.55 -9.49 -8.07
C LYS A 216 8.48 -10.99 -7.90
N VAL A 217 9.22 -11.74 -8.69
CA VAL A 217 9.29 -13.21 -8.59
C VAL A 217 10.04 -13.62 -7.32
N LEU A 218 11.17 -13.02 -6.97
CA LEU A 218 11.95 -13.36 -5.76
C LEU A 218 11.24 -12.99 -4.45
N ALA A 219 10.68 -11.79 -4.33
CA ALA A 219 9.93 -11.38 -3.13
C ALA A 219 8.60 -12.14 -3.00
N LYS A 220 7.92 -12.42 -4.12
CA LYS A 220 6.70 -13.23 -4.17
C LYS A 220 6.99 -14.71 -3.89
N SER A 221 8.14 -15.22 -4.34
CA SER A 221 8.52 -16.62 -4.14
C SER A 221 8.90 -16.91 -2.69
N ALA A 222 9.56 -16.00 -1.97
CA ALA A 222 9.86 -16.17 -0.54
C ALA A 222 8.57 -16.24 0.32
N GLY A 223 7.55 -15.40 0.00
CA GLY A 223 6.24 -15.47 0.66
C GLY A 223 5.44 -16.73 0.29
N ALA A 224 5.54 -17.20 -0.94
CA ALA A 224 4.88 -18.43 -1.39
C ALA A 224 5.51 -19.69 -0.77
N VAL A 225 6.85 -19.71 -0.60
CA VAL A 225 7.56 -20.80 0.10
C VAL A 225 7.22 -20.84 1.58
N ALA A 226 7.14 -19.68 2.25
CA ALA A 226 6.75 -19.61 3.65
C ALA A 226 5.31 -20.14 3.87
N LEU A 227 4.41 -19.95 2.90
CA LEU A 227 3.04 -20.47 2.93
C LEU A 227 2.97 -21.95 2.50
N ALA A 228 3.73 -22.36 1.48
CA ALA A 228 3.83 -23.77 1.09
C ALA A 228 4.42 -24.65 2.21
N ASN A 229 5.36 -24.10 3.01
CA ASN A 229 5.89 -24.79 4.19
C ASN A 229 4.89 -24.86 5.37
N GLN A 230 3.83 -24.03 5.38
CA GLN A 230 2.75 -24.12 6.38
C GLN A 230 1.69 -25.19 6.05
N PHE A 231 1.59 -25.59 4.79
CA PHE A 231 0.59 -26.56 4.32
C PHE A 231 1.30 -27.84 3.86
N THR A 232 1.66 -28.69 4.81
CA THR A 232 2.14 -30.05 4.53
C THR A 232 1.03 -30.85 3.86
N ASP A 233 0.95 -30.81 2.54
CA ASP A 233 0.06 -31.60 1.69
C ASP A 233 -1.41 -31.14 1.60
N LEU A 234 -1.62 -29.88 1.15
CA LEU A 234 -2.96 -29.34 0.88
C LEU A 234 -3.76 -30.19 -0.14
N VAL A 235 -3.07 -30.87 -1.08
CA VAL A 235 -3.71 -31.76 -2.05
C VAL A 235 -4.41 -32.92 -1.33
N GLU A 236 -3.75 -33.60 -0.40
CA GLU A 236 -4.38 -34.70 0.36
C GLU A 236 -5.51 -34.19 1.26
N TRP A 237 -5.39 -32.99 1.82
CA TRP A 237 -6.48 -32.42 2.62
C TRP A 237 -7.72 -32.15 1.78
N VAL A 238 -7.56 -31.57 0.58
CA VAL A 238 -8.69 -31.32 -0.32
C VAL A 238 -9.30 -32.59 -0.85
N LYS A 239 -8.50 -33.61 -1.17
CA LYS A 239 -8.99 -34.94 -1.57
C LYS A 239 -9.88 -35.57 -0.49
N ASN A 240 -9.49 -35.43 0.77
CA ASN A 240 -10.21 -36.07 1.88
C ASN A 240 -11.40 -35.28 2.40
N ALA A 241 -11.37 -33.94 2.37
CA ALA A 241 -12.36 -33.08 3.01
C ALA A 241 -13.01 -32.06 2.05
N GLY A 242 -12.63 -32.08 0.76
CA GLY A 242 -13.16 -31.21 -0.27
C GLY A 242 -12.61 -29.76 -0.19
N VAL A 243 -13.09 -28.91 -1.07
CA VAL A 243 -12.62 -27.51 -1.22
C VAL A 243 -12.82 -26.62 0.02
N LYS A 244 -13.64 -27.03 0.96
CA LYS A 244 -13.92 -26.25 2.19
C LYS A 244 -12.72 -26.10 3.11
N VAL A 245 -11.72 -27.00 3.02
CA VAL A 245 -10.49 -26.93 3.80
C VAL A 245 -9.46 -25.96 3.22
N ILE A 246 -9.68 -25.44 2.01
CA ILE A 246 -8.78 -24.53 1.34
C ILE A 246 -8.75 -23.20 2.09
N PRO A 247 -7.59 -22.76 2.58
CA PRO A 247 -7.48 -21.53 3.34
C PRO A 247 -7.89 -20.31 2.49
N SER A 248 -8.66 -19.42 3.07
CA SER A 248 -9.14 -18.20 2.39
C SER A 248 -8.01 -17.27 1.92
N ASN A 249 -6.83 -17.36 2.55
CA ASN A 249 -5.64 -16.60 2.19
C ASN A 249 -4.92 -17.13 0.94
N LEU A 250 -5.26 -18.34 0.44
CA LEU A 250 -4.70 -18.87 -0.82
C LEU A 250 -4.88 -17.88 -1.99
N ARG A 251 -5.97 -17.14 -2.02
CA ARG A 251 -6.25 -16.13 -3.05
C ARG A 251 -5.56 -14.79 -2.83
N ARG A 252 -4.85 -14.63 -1.70
CA ARG A 252 -4.13 -13.40 -1.31
C ARG A 252 -2.63 -13.59 -1.28
N LEU A 253 -2.14 -14.68 -1.88
CA LEU A 253 -0.70 -14.93 -1.98
C LEU A 253 0.00 -13.75 -2.66
N PRO A 254 1.25 -13.44 -2.30
CA PRO A 254 1.97 -12.28 -2.82
C PRO A 254 2.07 -12.19 -4.35
N HIS A 255 2.12 -13.35 -5.04
CA HIS A 255 2.18 -13.42 -6.49
C HIS A 255 0.81 -13.34 -7.19
N VAL A 256 -0.30 -13.31 -6.44
CA VAL A 256 -1.66 -13.23 -7.01
C VAL A 256 -2.04 -11.77 -7.20
N GLU A 257 -2.21 -11.36 -8.45
CA GLU A 257 -2.57 -9.98 -8.81
C GLU A 257 -3.99 -9.62 -8.35
N ARG A 258 -4.15 -8.40 -7.84
CA ARG A 258 -5.48 -7.87 -7.51
C ARG A 258 -6.20 -7.37 -8.75
N PRO A 259 -7.55 -7.48 -8.82
CA PRO A 259 -8.32 -6.90 -9.90
C PRO A 259 -8.09 -5.39 -9.99
N LYS A 260 -7.82 -4.89 -11.20
CA LYS A 260 -7.54 -3.47 -11.47
C LYS A 260 -8.75 -2.70 -12.01
N TRP A 261 -9.84 -3.38 -12.29
CA TRP A 261 -11.05 -2.76 -12.85
C TRP A 261 -11.97 -2.26 -11.74
N ARG A 262 -12.52 -1.08 -11.92
CA ARG A 262 -13.54 -0.53 -11.01
C ARG A 262 -14.85 -1.29 -11.19
N PRO A 263 -15.57 -1.63 -10.12
CA PRO A 263 -16.87 -2.32 -10.23
C PRO A 263 -17.88 -1.50 -11.05
N ALA A 264 -18.69 -2.19 -11.82
CA ALA A 264 -19.89 -1.60 -12.44
C ALA A 264 -20.98 -1.38 -11.38
N LYS A 265 -21.97 -0.52 -11.69
CA LYS A 265 -23.10 -0.26 -10.77
C LYS A 265 -23.97 -1.50 -10.54
N THR A 266 -24.08 -2.35 -11.56
CA THR A 266 -24.86 -3.60 -11.51
C THR A 266 -23.91 -4.77 -11.70
N ALA A 267 -23.94 -5.73 -10.78
CA ALA A 267 -23.12 -6.94 -10.87
C ALA A 267 -23.89 -8.04 -11.63
N VAL A 268 -23.16 -8.76 -12.48
CA VAL A 268 -23.64 -9.91 -13.23
C VAL A 268 -23.03 -11.18 -12.66
N THR A 269 -23.81 -12.22 -12.45
CA THR A 269 -23.31 -13.52 -11.99
C THR A 269 -22.54 -14.22 -13.11
N VAL A 270 -21.29 -14.60 -12.80
CA VAL A 270 -20.39 -15.33 -13.71
C VAL A 270 -20.13 -16.71 -13.14
N LYS A 271 -20.35 -17.76 -13.93
CA LYS A 271 -20.03 -19.15 -13.57
C LYS A 271 -18.92 -19.69 -14.45
N ILE A 272 -18.06 -20.53 -13.87
CA ILE A 272 -17.06 -21.30 -14.59
C ILE A 272 -17.49 -22.76 -14.63
N SER A 273 -17.46 -23.35 -15.80
CA SER A 273 -17.47 -24.80 -16.02
C SER A 273 -16.13 -25.24 -16.58
N ALA A 274 -15.73 -26.47 -16.30
CA ALA A 274 -14.47 -27.03 -16.77
C ALA A 274 -14.63 -28.44 -17.34
N GLN A 275 -13.76 -28.78 -18.28
CA GLN A 275 -13.69 -30.13 -18.86
C GLN A 275 -12.26 -30.50 -19.23
N LEU A 276 -11.87 -31.76 -19.05
CA LEU A 276 -10.61 -32.28 -19.57
C LEU A 276 -10.64 -32.32 -21.09
N VAL A 277 -9.52 -31.99 -21.72
CA VAL A 277 -9.34 -31.98 -23.17
C VAL A 277 -8.19 -32.92 -23.53
N GLY A 278 -8.38 -33.76 -24.57
CA GLY A 278 -7.31 -34.63 -25.05
C GLY A 278 -7.59 -36.12 -25.00
N GLY A 279 -8.81 -36.52 -24.59
CA GLY A 279 -9.30 -37.90 -24.70
C GLY A 279 -10.36 -38.06 -25.78
N SER A 280 -10.91 -39.29 -25.93
CA SER A 280 -11.98 -39.57 -26.89
C SER A 280 -13.28 -38.81 -26.60
N TYR A 281 -13.47 -38.30 -25.38
CA TYR A 281 -14.59 -37.46 -24.95
C TYR A 281 -14.12 -36.40 -23.96
N ASN A 282 -14.66 -35.19 -24.07
CA ASN A 282 -14.46 -34.12 -23.10
C ASN A 282 -15.18 -34.51 -21.78
N GLN A 283 -14.40 -34.76 -20.74
CA GLN A 283 -14.94 -35.14 -19.45
C GLN A 283 -15.17 -33.91 -18.57
N PRO A 284 -16.39 -33.67 -18.04
CA PRO A 284 -16.67 -32.60 -17.10
C PRO A 284 -15.82 -32.76 -15.83
N VAL A 285 -15.36 -31.63 -15.27
CA VAL A 285 -14.58 -31.56 -14.04
C VAL A 285 -15.27 -30.60 -13.08
N ALA A 286 -15.49 -31.05 -11.85
CA ALA A 286 -15.99 -30.18 -10.78
C ALA A 286 -14.82 -29.48 -10.07
N SER A 287 -15.11 -28.32 -9.45
CA SER A 287 -14.10 -27.61 -8.65
C SER A 287 -13.65 -28.45 -7.46
N GLY A 288 -12.37 -28.74 -7.40
CA GLY A 288 -11.76 -29.57 -6.35
C GLY A 288 -11.62 -31.05 -6.69
N ASP A 289 -12.06 -31.49 -7.87
CA ASP A 289 -11.82 -32.87 -8.31
C ASP A 289 -10.30 -33.13 -8.44
N PRO A 290 -9.79 -34.26 -7.94
CA PRO A 290 -8.39 -34.63 -8.10
C PRO A 290 -8.10 -35.02 -9.55
N LEU A 291 -7.08 -34.40 -10.14
CA LEU A 291 -6.67 -34.58 -11.52
C LEU A 291 -5.21 -35.03 -11.58
N ARG A 292 -4.88 -35.83 -12.61
CA ARG A 292 -3.50 -36.23 -12.88
C ARG A 292 -2.80 -35.18 -13.74
N THR A 293 -1.48 -35.10 -13.62
CA THR A 293 -0.62 -34.31 -14.53
C THR A 293 -0.70 -34.85 -15.97
N GLY A 294 -0.47 -33.98 -16.94
CA GLY A 294 -0.35 -34.33 -18.37
C GLY A 294 -1.48 -33.82 -19.26
N PRO A 295 -2.77 -34.08 -18.98
CA PRO A 295 -3.88 -33.54 -19.76
C PRO A 295 -3.97 -32.02 -19.71
N SER A 296 -4.82 -31.46 -20.61
CA SER A 296 -5.25 -30.06 -20.54
C SER A 296 -6.67 -29.97 -19.99
N ILE A 297 -6.98 -28.86 -19.34
CA ILE A 297 -8.31 -28.51 -18.86
C ILE A 297 -8.78 -27.23 -19.57
N ARG A 298 -10.03 -27.23 -20.05
CA ARG A 298 -10.65 -26.06 -20.65
C ARG A 298 -11.71 -25.52 -19.73
N PHE A 299 -11.60 -24.24 -19.39
CA PHE A 299 -12.59 -23.46 -18.63
C PHE A 299 -13.48 -22.69 -19.59
N THR A 300 -14.76 -22.61 -19.30
CA THR A 300 -15.74 -21.83 -20.06
C THR A 300 -16.60 -21.02 -19.10
N VAL A 301 -16.85 -19.75 -19.43
CA VAL A 301 -17.73 -18.89 -18.63
C VAL A 301 -19.14 -18.86 -19.20
N SER A 302 -20.10 -18.77 -18.27
CA SER A 302 -21.53 -18.61 -18.58
C SER A 302 -22.23 -17.72 -17.56
N THR A 303 -23.43 -17.29 -17.90
CA THR A 303 -24.38 -16.65 -16.98
C THR A 303 -24.86 -17.62 -15.92
N ALA A 304 -25.64 -17.15 -14.94
CA ALA A 304 -26.30 -18.00 -13.96
C ALA A 304 -27.22 -19.08 -14.59
N MET A 305 -27.77 -18.80 -15.77
CA MET A 305 -28.66 -19.71 -16.54
C MET A 305 -27.89 -20.62 -17.52
N GLY A 306 -26.55 -20.56 -17.55
CA GLY A 306 -25.73 -21.38 -18.44
C GLY A 306 -25.62 -20.86 -19.87
N THR A 307 -26.09 -19.66 -20.18
CA THR A 307 -25.95 -19.02 -21.50
C THR A 307 -24.64 -18.26 -21.62
N SER A 308 -24.14 -18.11 -22.85
CA SER A 308 -22.94 -17.33 -23.12
C SER A 308 -23.16 -15.82 -22.98
N PHE A 309 -22.12 -15.07 -22.58
CA PHE A 309 -22.15 -13.62 -22.62
C PHE A 309 -21.96 -13.08 -24.05
N SER A 310 -22.53 -11.90 -24.33
CA SER A 310 -22.30 -11.19 -25.60
C SER A 310 -20.86 -10.77 -25.73
N THR A 311 -20.17 -11.28 -26.74
CA THR A 311 -18.77 -10.92 -27.04
C THR A 311 -18.62 -9.48 -27.53
N ASN A 312 -19.68 -8.86 -28.01
CA ASN A 312 -19.70 -7.45 -28.42
C ASN A 312 -19.68 -6.53 -27.20
N GLU A 313 -20.34 -6.92 -26.10
CA GLU A 313 -20.48 -6.11 -24.88
C GLU A 313 -19.41 -6.39 -23.85
N PHE A 314 -18.92 -7.63 -23.77
CA PHE A 314 -18.02 -8.08 -22.73
C PHE A 314 -16.77 -8.74 -23.29
N ARG A 315 -15.70 -8.71 -22.50
CA ARG A 315 -14.50 -9.53 -22.64
C ARG A 315 -14.22 -10.22 -21.29
N ILE A 316 -13.58 -11.37 -21.36
CA ILE A 316 -13.16 -12.11 -20.16
C ILE A 316 -11.67 -11.89 -19.93
N LYS A 317 -11.31 -11.65 -18.68
CA LYS A 317 -9.94 -11.76 -18.18
C LYS A 317 -9.88 -12.90 -17.17
N TRP A 318 -8.98 -13.80 -17.39
CA TRP A 318 -8.79 -14.98 -16.55
C TRP A 318 -7.66 -14.73 -15.58
N ARG A 319 -7.87 -14.93 -14.27
CA ARG A 319 -6.79 -15.00 -13.30
C ARG A 319 -6.44 -16.47 -13.08
N ILE A 320 -5.23 -16.84 -13.49
CA ILE A 320 -4.71 -18.20 -13.35
C ILE A 320 -3.65 -18.18 -12.27
N SER A 321 -3.84 -18.97 -11.20
CA SER A 321 -2.95 -18.95 -10.06
C SER A 321 -2.41 -20.35 -9.79
N ASN A 322 -1.11 -20.50 -9.98
CA ASN A 322 -0.38 -21.69 -9.53
C ASN A 322 0.14 -21.42 -8.12
N THR A 323 -0.15 -22.37 -7.24
CA THR A 323 0.21 -22.23 -5.82
C THR A 323 0.84 -23.57 -5.42
N ASP A 324 1.92 -23.69 -4.89
CA ASP A 324 2.51 -24.90 -4.34
C ASP A 324 3.97 -25.07 -4.74
N ARG A 325 4.65 -25.96 -4.04
CA ARG A 325 6.07 -26.22 -4.14
C ARG A 325 6.51 -26.64 -5.55
N ALA A 326 5.75 -27.51 -6.22
CA ALA A 326 6.11 -28.00 -7.55
C ALA A 326 6.13 -26.87 -8.60
N ALA A 327 5.16 -25.95 -8.56
CA ALA A 327 5.14 -24.78 -9.45
C ALA A 327 6.25 -23.78 -9.09
N TYR A 328 6.57 -23.64 -7.80
CA TYR A 328 7.66 -22.79 -7.34
C TYR A 328 9.02 -23.29 -7.80
N ASP A 329 9.34 -24.58 -7.58
CA ASP A 329 10.61 -25.17 -7.95
C ASP A 329 10.84 -25.17 -9.47
N ALA A 330 9.75 -25.21 -10.26
CA ALA A 330 9.77 -25.06 -11.71
C ALA A 330 9.86 -23.60 -12.19
N ASN A 331 9.91 -22.61 -11.29
CA ASN A 331 9.84 -21.19 -11.60
C ASN A 331 8.59 -20.80 -12.43
N GLN A 332 7.45 -21.42 -12.14
CA GLN A 332 6.19 -21.30 -12.85
C GLN A 332 5.03 -20.82 -11.95
N LEU A 333 5.35 -20.06 -10.90
CA LEU A 333 4.31 -19.38 -10.11
C LEU A 333 3.58 -18.36 -10.98
N ARG A 334 2.29 -18.51 -11.08
CA ARG A 334 1.40 -17.64 -11.84
C ARG A 334 0.32 -17.08 -10.91
N GLY A 335 -0.16 -15.90 -11.19
CA GLY A 335 -1.22 -15.22 -10.43
C GLY A 335 -1.74 -13.99 -11.18
N GLY A 336 -1.32 -13.83 -12.43
CA GLY A 336 -1.67 -12.70 -13.28
C GLY A 336 -2.97 -12.88 -14.06
N PHE A 337 -3.32 -11.85 -14.85
CA PHE A 337 -4.49 -11.82 -15.70
C PHE A 337 -4.14 -12.13 -17.14
N TYR A 338 -4.91 -13.04 -17.74
CA TYR A 338 -4.72 -13.54 -19.11
C TYR A 338 -5.99 -13.32 -19.94
N ASP A 339 -5.82 -13.24 -21.25
CA ASP A 339 -6.94 -13.22 -22.19
C ASP A 339 -7.49 -14.62 -22.43
N SER A 340 -8.71 -14.71 -22.97
CA SER A 340 -9.26 -15.96 -23.51
C SER A 340 -8.43 -16.45 -24.69
N ASP A 341 -8.57 -17.73 -25.04
CA ASP A 341 -7.87 -18.31 -26.18
C ASP A 341 -8.35 -17.71 -27.49
N SER A 342 -7.44 -17.65 -28.47
CA SER A 342 -7.75 -17.19 -29.81
C SER A 342 -8.89 -18.03 -30.43
N GLY A 343 -9.93 -17.36 -30.96
CA GLY A 343 -11.08 -18.03 -31.54
C GLY A 343 -12.15 -18.53 -30.55
N THR A 344 -11.87 -18.49 -29.22
CA THR A 344 -12.82 -18.91 -28.17
C THR A 344 -12.90 -17.87 -27.05
N PRO A 345 -13.56 -16.72 -27.28
CA PRO A 345 -13.51 -15.54 -26.41
C PRO A 345 -14.08 -15.74 -25.01
N MET A 346 -14.84 -16.84 -24.78
CA MET A 346 -15.42 -17.19 -23.48
C MET A 346 -14.74 -18.39 -22.82
N SER A 347 -13.61 -18.86 -23.36
CA SER A 347 -12.91 -20.04 -22.86
C SER A 347 -11.43 -19.81 -22.71
N ARG A 348 -10.83 -20.60 -21.84
CA ARG A 348 -9.40 -20.65 -21.61
C ARG A 348 -8.96 -22.09 -21.37
N GLN A 349 -7.88 -22.52 -22.06
CA GLN A 349 -7.30 -23.84 -21.89
C GLN A 349 -5.95 -23.72 -21.15
N GLU A 350 -5.70 -24.61 -20.18
CA GLU A 350 -4.47 -24.68 -19.40
C GLU A 350 -4.01 -26.12 -19.28
N GLY A 351 -2.68 -26.31 -19.23
CA GLY A 351 -2.08 -27.63 -19.01
C GLY A 351 -2.03 -27.97 -17.52
N LEU A 352 -2.26 -29.22 -17.17
CA LEU A 352 -2.10 -29.74 -15.82
C LEU A 352 -0.66 -30.21 -15.61
N LEU A 353 0.23 -29.32 -15.17
CA LEU A 353 1.68 -29.58 -15.18
C LEU A 353 2.28 -29.78 -13.78
N TYR A 354 1.78 -29.10 -12.77
CA TYR A 354 2.42 -29.03 -11.46
C TYR A 354 1.48 -29.55 -10.38
N ARG A 355 1.94 -30.49 -9.57
CA ARG A 355 1.20 -30.97 -8.39
C ARG A 355 0.88 -29.80 -7.46
N GLY A 356 -0.36 -29.73 -6.97
CA GLY A 356 -0.77 -28.67 -6.05
C GLY A 356 -2.27 -28.35 -6.12
N VAL A 357 -2.71 -27.42 -5.28
CA VAL A 357 -4.05 -26.86 -5.30
C VAL A 357 -4.01 -25.47 -5.92
N HIS A 358 -4.40 -25.37 -7.16
CA HIS A 358 -4.41 -24.13 -7.95
C HIS A 358 -5.83 -23.56 -8.03
N PHE A 359 -5.98 -22.34 -8.54
CA PHE A 359 -7.33 -21.80 -8.79
C PHE A 359 -7.39 -20.89 -10.02
N VAL A 360 -8.58 -20.88 -10.60
CA VAL A 360 -8.92 -20.06 -11.76
C VAL A 360 -10.14 -19.21 -11.45
N GLU A 361 -10.11 -17.95 -11.82
CA GLU A 361 -11.25 -17.03 -11.71
C GLU A 361 -11.45 -16.27 -13.02
N ALA A 362 -12.68 -16.00 -13.35
CA ALA A 362 -13.08 -15.24 -14.54
C ALA A 362 -13.63 -13.87 -14.16
N PHE A 363 -13.13 -12.84 -14.81
CA PHE A 363 -13.52 -11.45 -14.62
C PHE A 363 -14.20 -10.95 -15.90
N LEU A 364 -15.50 -10.65 -15.80
CA LEU A 364 -16.30 -10.13 -16.90
C LEU A 364 -16.14 -8.61 -16.98
N ILE A 365 -15.48 -8.12 -18.02
CA ILE A 365 -15.19 -6.71 -18.21
C ILE A 365 -16.09 -6.16 -19.30
N ARG A 366 -16.87 -5.14 -18.97
CA ARG A 366 -17.71 -4.44 -19.95
C ARG A 366 -16.83 -3.57 -20.86
N LYS A 367 -16.99 -3.72 -22.17
CA LYS A 367 -16.15 -3.06 -23.16
C LYS A 367 -16.38 -1.56 -23.25
N SER A 368 -17.62 -1.09 -23.05
CA SER A 368 -18.00 0.31 -23.23
C SER A 368 -17.33 1.27 -22.24
N ASP A 369 -17.06 0.84 -21.02
CA ASP A 369 -16.53 1.68 -19.95
C ASP A 369 -15.36 1.04 -19.18
N ASN A 370 -14.89 -0.12 -19.63
CA ASN A 370 -13.80 -0.89 -19.03
C ASN A 370 -14.00 -1.20 -17.53
N ARG A 371 -15.25 -1.42 -17.10
CA ARG A 371 -15.61 -1.75 -15.71
C ARG A 371 -15.80 -3.24 -15.51
N LEU A 372 -15.55 -3.69 -14.28
CA LEU A 372 -15.84 -5.07 -13.84
C LEU A 372 -17.36 -5.24 -13.69
N ALA A 373 -17.96 -5.94 -14.63
CA ALA A 373 -19.40 -6.27 -14.62
C ALA A 373 -19.72 -7.50 -13.78
N GLY A 374 -18.78 -8.43 -13.59
CA GLY A 374 -18.96 -9.61 -12.77
C GLY A 374 -17.66 -10.37 -12.56
N GLN A 375 -17.63 -11.19 -11.54
CA GLN A 375 -16.52 -12.07 -11.19
C GLN A 375 -17.09 -13.43 -10.79
N SER A 376 -16.41 -14.50 -11.20
CA SER A 376 -16.80 -15.85 -10.76
C SER A 376 -16.29 -16.12 -9.34
N ASP A 377 -16.89 -17.12 -8.70
CA ASP A 377 -16.21 -17.82 -7.62
C ASP A 377 -14.95 -18.50 -8.14
N PRO A 378 -13.96 -18.76 -7.26
CA PRO A 378 -12.75 -19.48 -7.65
C PRO A 378 -13.11 -20.94 -8.01
N PHE A 379 -12.60 -21.38 -9.16
CA PHE A 379 -12.61 -22.77 -9.54
C PHE A 379 -11.27 -23.39 -9.12
N TYR A 380 -11.29 -24.34 -8.20
CA TYR A 380 -10.09 -24.99 -7.69
C TYR A 380 -9.71 -26.18 -8.56
N VAL A 381 -8.44 -26.23 -8.93
CA VAL A 381 -7.83 -27.31 -9.72
C VAL A 381 -6.84 -28.04 -8.81
N VAL A 382 -7.14 -29.28 -8.48
CA VAL A 382 -6.32 -30.11 -7.60
C VAL A 382 -5.55 -31.08 -8.47
N ILE A 383 -4.21 -30.95 -8.51
CA ILE A 383 -3.33 -31.80 -9.33
C ILE A 383 -2.53 -32.71 -8.39
N GLU A 384 -2.63 -34.02 -8.60
CA GLU A 384 -1.92 -35.08 -7.86
C GLU A 384 -0.50 -35.31 -8.36
#